data_8e539524a2bfa6c24d2af2bf065ec747
#
_entry.id   8e539524a2bfa6c24d2af2bf065ec747
#
_cell.length_a   1.000
_cell.length_b   1.000
_cell.length_c   1.000
_cell.angle_alpha   90.00
_cell.angle_beta   90.00
_cell.angle_gamma   90.00
#
_symmetry.space_group_name_H-M   'P 1'
#
loop_
_entity.id
_entity.type
_entity.pdbx_description
1 polymer ?
#
loop_
_entity_poly.entity_id
_entity_poly.type
_entity_poly.pdbx_seq_one_letter_code
_entity_poly.pdbx_strand_id
1 'polypeptide(L)'
;MDGRTREYLEGRFGDYYRSAAVPLPPAPGEREWGVIPWSAGGTRMHRHQSLLDLGELDDYLTRSAPRHVYFSSARFSDPGASSMDEKGWRGADLVFDIDADHLPGVDPDETNYADMLEFGKEALLDLVDLLERDFDFDEMQVVFSGGRGYHVHVRDDSVRQLDSDARREIVDYIRAIDLDVEGLIETRQYGTTTRRVLRTEGGWGRRTHQRLLDFADGLMEMEEDAALERLMELDGIGEGRAKTILGTFQNNSEAIRDGNVEAGGPGVRTLVEALAHETVEDETSPIDEPVTTDTKRLIRLPKSLHGGSGLVVQPLDRDEIDDFDPLVDAVPDRFRGEETTVKVTDAGPVTFDGDTFTLQSGVQSVRESLGIFLMTRGRAEKVQQ
;
A
#
# COMPACT_ATOMS: atom_id res chain seq x y z
N MET A 1 -2.03 15.52 -24.05
CA MET A 1 -1.02 16.56 -23.67
C MET A 1 -0.38 17.11 -24.93
N ASP A 2 -0.45 18.42 -25.15
CA ASP A 2 0.16 19.09 -26.28
C ASP A 2 1.68 19.29 -26.14
N GLY A 3 2.37 19.74 -27.22
CA GLY A 3 3.83 19.91 -27.23
C GLY A 3 4.34 20.94 -26.23
N ARG A 4 3.62 22.06 -26.09
CA ARG A 4 3.99 23.16 -25.19
C ARG A 4 3.86 22.75 -23.72
N THR A 5 2.76 22.10 -23.38
CA THR A 5 2.55 21.56 -22.02
C THR A 5 3.66 20.57 -21.65
N ARG A 6 4.05 19.69 -22.57
CA ARG A 6 5.13 18.73 -22.37
C ARG A 6 6.47 19.42 -22.14
N GLU A 7 6.87 20.38 -23.00
CA GLU A 7 8.12 21.12 -22.84
C GLU A 7 8.17 21.91 -21.52
N TYR A 8 7.04 22.50 -21.12
CA TYR A 8 6.94 23.18 -19.84
C TYR A 8 7.15 22.23 -18.66
N LEU A 9 6.47 21.08 -18.66
CA LEU A 9 6.60 20.08 -17.60
C LEU A 9 8.01 19.49 -17.54
N GLU A 10 8.60 19.17 -18.69
CA GLU A 10 9.99 18.71 -18.79
C GLU A 10 10.96 19.72 -18.17
N GLY A 11 10.78 21.02 -18.49
CA GLY A 11 11.55 22.10 -17.88
C GLY A 11 11.40 22.16 -16.36
N ARG A 12 10.17 22.06 -15.84
CA ARG A 12 9.92 22.08 -14.38
C ARG A 12 10.48 20.87 -13.66
N PHE A 13 10.39 19.69 -14.27
CA PHE A 13 11.04 18.47 -13.75
C PHE A 13 12.57 18.62 -13.71
N GLY A 14 13.15 19.20 -14.75
CA GLY A 14 14.58 19.54 -14.75
C GLY A 14 14.95 20.54 -13.65
N ASP A 15 14.11 21.53 -13.36
CA ASP A 15 14.32 22.46 -12.25
C ASP A 15 14.30 21.77 -10.90
N TYR A 16 13.41 20.79 -10.70
CA TYR A 16 13.38 19.96 -9.51
C TYR A 16 14.67 19.15 -9.38
N TYR A 17 15.05 18.38 -10.41
CA TYR A 17 16.23 17.51 -10.36
C TYR A 17 17.54 18.26 -10.20
N ARG A 18 17.63 19.55 -10.56
CA ARG A 18 18.82 20.36 -10.26
C ARG A 18 19.05 20.67 -8.79
N SER A 19 18.03 20.58 -7.97
CA SER A 19 18.08 20.90 -6.54
C SER A 19 17.76 19.73 -5.61
N ALA A 20 17.11 18.69 -6.13
CA ALA A 20 16.73 17.53 -5.36
C ALA A 20 17.91 16.56 -5.16
N ALA A 21 18.08 16.07 -3.96
CA ALA A 21 18.95 14.93 -3.69
C ALA A 21 18.14 13.64 -3.88
N VAL A 22 18.41 12.90 -4.95
CA VAL A 22 17.75 11.64 -5.26
C VAL A 22 18.65 10.47 -4.83
N PRO A 23 18.36 9.77 -3.74
CA PRO A 23 19.24 8.73 -3.23
C PRO A 23 19.26 7.51 -4.15
N LEU A 24 20.43 6.88 -4.25
CA LEU A 24 20.56 5.58 -4.90
C LEU A 24 19.93 4.48 -4.03
N PRO A 25 19.25 3.50 -4.64
CA PRO A 25 18.76 2.32 -3.92
C PRO A 25 19.94 1.46 -3.46
N PRO A 26 19.76 0.56 -2.49
CA PRO A 26 20.79 -0.41 -2.11
C PRO A 26 21.28 -1.24 -3.30
N ALA A 27 22.60 -1.46 -3.39
CA ALA A 27 23.26 -2.18 -4.48
C ALA A 27 22.94 -1.63 -5.89
N PRO A 28 23.08 -0.31 -6.17
CA PRO A 28 22.59 0.34 -7.37
C PRO A 28 23.25 -0.17 -8.65
N GLY A 29 24.50 -0.65 -8.56
CA GLY A 29 25.22 -1.26 -9.68
C GLY A 29 24.74 -2.64 -10.07
N GLU A 30 23.95 -3.33 -9.22
CA GLU A 30 23.35 -4.63 -9.48
C GLU A 30 21.89 -4.50 -9.99
N ARG A 31 21.36 -3.29 -10.11
CA ARG A 31 19.95 -3.04 -10.49
C ARG A 31 19.81 -2.68 -11.96
N GLU A 32 18.76 -3.22 -12.59
CA GLU A 32 18.29 -2.70 -13.88
C GLU A 32 17.62 -1.34 -13.65
N TRP A 33 17.90 -0.40 -14.53
CA TRP A 33 17.28 0.91 -14.55
C TRP A 33 16.32 1.04 -15.72
N GLY A 34 15.19 1.71 -15.48
CA GLY A 34 14.18 2.00 -16.48
C GLY A 34 13.77 3.48 -16.44
N VAL A 35 13.64 4.09 -17.59
CA VAL A 35 13.31 5.51 -17.70
C VAL A 35 12.21 5.75 -18.71
N ILE A 36 11.23 6.58 -18.39
CA ILE A 36 10.23 7.06 -19.34
C ILE A 36 10.49 8.54 -19.58
N PRO A 37 10.93 8.92 -20.80
CA PRO A 37 11.14 10.32 -21.15
C PRO A 37 9.82 11.05 -21.46
N TRP A 38 9.86 12.38 -21.55
CA TRP A 38 8.80 13.18 -22.12
C TRP A 38 8.83 13.03 -23.65
N SER A 39 7.87 12.30 -24.22
CA SER A 39 7.81 12.07 -25.66
C SER A 39 6.43 12.31 -26.24
N ALA A 40 6.36 12.68 -27.54
CA ALA A 40 5.10 12.86 -28.24
C ALA A 40 4.37 11.54 -28.56
N GLY A 41 5.09 10.41 -28.54
CA GLY A 41 4.60 9.09 -28.95
C GLY A 41 4.11 8.19 -27.83
N GLY A 42 3.94 8.70 -26.60
CA GLY A 42 3.42 7.92 -25.49
C GLY A 42 4.44 7.66 -24.36
N THR A 43 4.19 6.61 -23.57
CA THR A 43 4.92 6.29 -22.33
C THR A 43 5.86 5.07 -22.52
N ARG A 44 6.62 5.05 -23.62
CA ARG A 44 7.58 3.95 -23.84
C ARG A 44 8.71 4.04 -22.83
N MET A 45 8.89 2.96 -22.06
CA MET A 45 9.99 2.83 -21.12
C MET A 45 11.27 2.36 -21.85
N HIS A 46 12.38 3.04 -21.58
CA HIS A 46 13.72 2.61 -21.95
C HIS A 46 14.24 1.71 -20.81
N ARG A 47 14.34 0.44 -21.06
CA ARG A 47 14.76 -0.60 -20.10
C ARG A 47 16.16 -1.12 -20.42
N HIS A 48 16.61 -2.11 -19.62
CA HIS A 48 17.88 -2.83 -19.78
C HIS A 48 19.10 -1.89 -19.71
N GLN A 49 19.03 -0.93 -18.79
CA GLN A 49 20.14 -0.04 -18.52
C GLN A 49 20.79 -0.38 -17.19
N SER A 50 22.11 -0.34 -17.14
CA SER A 50 22.90 -0.38 -15.91
C SER A 50 23.13 1.05 -15.40
N LEU A 51 23.56 1.18 -14.15
CA LEU A 51 24.00 2.49 -13.64
C LEU A 51 25.18 3.05 -14.44
N LEU A 52 26.04 2.16 -14.98
CA LEU A 52 27.16 2.58 -15.85
C LEU A 52 26.69 3.22 -17.16
N ASP A 53 25.55 2.75 -17.72
CA ASP A 53 24.97 3.32 -18.95
C ASP A 53 24.36 4.71 -18.68
N LEU A 54 23.79 4.94 -17.50
CA LEU A 54 23.26 6.23 -17.08
C LEU A 54 24.36 7.23 -16.72
N GLY A 55 25.47 6.75 -16.14
CA GLY A 55 26.51 7.56 -15.52
C GLY A 55 26.12 8.01 -14.09
N GLU A 56 26.60 9.19 -13.68
CA GLU A 56 26.18 9.76 -12.40
C GLU A 56 24.68 10.08 -12.44
N LEU A 57 23.90 9.53 -11.51
CA LEU A 57 22.44 9.61 -11.53
C LEU A 57 21.94 11.06 -11.52
N ASP A 58 22.49 11.91 -10.66
CA ASP A 58 22.09 13.32 -10.52
C ASP A 58 22.34 14.10 -11.81
N ASP A 59 23.47 13.86 -12.48
CA ASP A 59 23.78 14.45 -13.78
C ASP A 59 22.81 13.97 -14.87
N TYR A 60 22.47 12.68 -14.85
CA TYR A 60 21.50 12.10 -15.77
C TYR A 60 20.12 12.72 -15.57
N LEU A 61 19.62 12.77 -14.34
CA LEU A 61 18.29 13.32 -14.00
C LEU A 61 18.20 14.80 -14.37
N THR A 62 19.23 15.57 -14.04
CA THR A 62 19.29 17.00 -14.38
C THR A 62 19.26 17.25 -15.88
N ARG A 63 19.97 16.45 -16.65
CA ARG A 63 20.11 16.61 -18.11
C ARG A 63 18.90 16.12 -18.88
N SER A 64 18.35 14.97 -18.50
CA SER A 64 17.27 14.30 -19.22
C SER A 64 15.88 14.59 -18.69
N ALA A 65 15.76 15.14 -17.48
CA ALA A 65 14.51 15.50 -16.81
C ALA A 65 13.39 14.45 -17.06
N PRO A 66 13.60 13.17 -16.75
CA PRO A 66 12.70 12.13 -17.18
C PRO A 66 11.31 12.27 -16.55
N ARG A 67 10.29 11.81 -17.27
CA ARG A 67 8.91 11.75 -16.78
C ARG A 67 8.74 10.79 -15.63
N HIS A 68 9.41 9.62 -15.70
CA HIS A 68 9.46 8.61 -14.63
C HIS A 68 10.81 7.92 -14.60
N VAL A 69 11.25 7.54 -13.42
CA VAL A 69 12.48 6.77 -13.18
C VAL A 69 12.14 5.52 -12.37
N TYR A 70 12.72 4.41 -12.77
CA TYR A 70 12.52 3.11 -12.15
C TYR A 70 13.84 2.40 -11.91
N PHE A 71 13.85 1.54 -10.91
CA PHE A 71 14.91 0.57 -10.68
C PHE A 71 14.29 -0.82 -10.41
N SER A 72 15.04 -1.90 -10.66
CA SER A 72 14.52 -3.25 -10.42
C SER A 72 14.48 -3.61 -8.93
N SER A 73 13.42 -4.31 -8.49
CA SER A 73 13.43 -5.05 -7.23
C SER A 73 14.53 -6.12 -7.23
N ALA A 74 14.82 -6.69 -8.39
CA ALA A 74 15.88 -7.67 -8.60
C ALA A 74 17.28 -7.08 -8.60
N ARG A 75 18.24 -7.91 -8.18
CA ARG A 75 19.68 -7.72 -8.34
C ARG A 75 20.20 -8.69 -9.40
N PHE A 76 21.08 -8.21 -10.26
CA PHE A 76 21.62 -8.95 -11.39
C PHE A 76 23.15 -8.86 -11.42
N SER A 77 23.81 -9.87 -12.00
CA SER A 77 25.26 -9.82 -12.26
C SER A 77 25.58 -8.86 -13.42
N ASP A 78 24.72 -8.79 -14.42
CA ASP A 78 24.78 -7.88 -15.56
C ASP A 78 23.40 -7.25 -15.81
N PRO A 79 23.06 -6.16 -15.09
CA PRO A 79 21.73 -5.54 -15.20
C PRO A 79 21.47 -4.89 -16.57
N GLY A 80 22.52 -4.53 -17.34
CA GLY A 80 22.43 -3.94 -18.65
C GLY A 80 22.19 -4.93 -19.80
N ALA A 81 22.31 -6.24 -19.54
CA ALA A 81 22.10 -7.25 -20.57
C ALA A 81 20.69 -7.16 -21.18
N SER A 82 20.56 -7.45 -22.48
CA SER A 82 19.35 -7.27 -23.26
C SER A 82 18.27 -8.32 -23.00
N SER A 83 18.66 -9.51 -22.52
CA SER A 83 17.75 -10.58 -22.16
C SER A 83 17.83 -10.94 -20.68
N MET A 84 16.73 -11.46 -20.12
CA MET A 84 16.68 -11.85 -18.70
C MET A 84 17.63 -13.00 -18.37
N ASP A 85 17.85 -13.92 -19.31
CA ASP A 85 18.75 -15.06 -19.11
C ASP A 85 20.22 -14.62 -19.01
N GLU A 86 20.59 -13.56 -19.72
CA GLU A 86 21.96 -13.01 -19.70
C GLU A 86 22.22 -12.13 -18.46
N LYS A 87 21.17 -11.60 -17.83
CA LYS A 87 21.32 -10.72 -16.65
C LYS A 87 21.92 -11.43 -15.44
N GLY A 88 21.73 -12.72 -15.27
CA GLY A 88 22.20 -13.48 -14.11
C GLY A 88 21.55 -12.99 -12.82
N TRP A 89 20.30 -13.40 -12.58
CA TRP A 89 19.53 -13.05 -11.39
C TRP A 89 20.23 -13.50 -10.09
N ARG A 90 20.30 -12.62 -9.08
CA ARG A 90 21.00 -12.84 -7.80
C ARG A 90 20.08 -12.76 -6.58
N GLY A 91 18.82 -12.43 -6.79
CA GLY A 91 17.83 -12.23 -5.76
C GLY A 91 16.99 -10.98 -6.02
N ALA A 92 15.94 -10.79 -5.25
CA ALA A 92 15.08 -9.62 -5.37
C ALA A 92 14.51 -9.20 -4.02
N ASP A 93 14.37 -7.88 -3.80
CA ASP A 93 13.60 -7.34 -2.70
C ASP A 93 12.14 -7.84 -2.84
N LEU A 94 11.46 -8.08 -1.73
CA LEU A 94 10.02 -8.33 -1.74
C LEU A 94 9.31 -6.98 -1.72
N VAL A 95 8.38 -6.75 -2.64
CA VAL A 95 7.68 -5.47 -2.75
C VAL A 95 6.19 -5.72 -2.78
N PHE A 96 5.48 -5.09 -1.86
CA PHE A 96 4.03 -5.03 -1.87
C PHE A 96 3.59 -3.71 -2.51
N ASP A 97 2.55 -3.75 -3.32
CA ASP A 97 1.98 -2.59 -3.99
C ASP A 97 0.50 -2.48 -3.64
N ILE A 98 0.13 -1.30 -3.16
CA ILE A 98 -1.25 -0.92 -2.93
C ILE A 98 -1.58 0.18 -3.94
N ASP A 99 -2.53 -0.07 -4.82
CA ASP A 99 -3.02 0.91 -5.80
C ASP A 99 -4.50 1.22 -5.50
N ALA A 100 -4.77 2.46 -5.10
CA ALA A 100 -6.07 2.86 -4.58
C ALA A 100 -7.23 2.70 -5.59
N ASP A 101 -6.95 2.69 -6.89
CA ASP A 101 -7.97 2.45 -7.92
C ASP A 101 -8.32 0.96 -8.10
N HIS A 102 -7.62 0.07 -7.43
CA HIS A 102 -7.92 -1.36 -7.40
C HIS A 102 -8.50 -1.83 -6.05
N LEU A 103 -8.69 -0.91 -5.09
CA LEU A 103 -9.23 -1.25 -3.79
C LEU A 103 -10.72 -1.66 -3.88
N PRO A 104 -11.17 -2.64 -3.09
CA PRO A 104 -12.58 -3.00 -2.99
C PRO A 104 -13.43 -1.77 -2.60
N GLY A 105 -14.52 -1.54 -3.32
CA GLY A 105 -15.43 -0.44 -3.04
C GLY A 105 -14.99 0.93 -3.56
N VAL A 106 -13.83 1.05 -4.19
CA VAL A 106 -13.39 2.29 -4.85
C VAL A 106 -13.72 2.24 -6.34
N ASP A 107 -14.54 3.19 -6.81
CA ASP A 107 -14.78 3.42 -8.24
C ASP A 107 -13.92 4.61 -8.69
N PRO A 108 -12.89 4.39 -9.54
CA PRO A 108 -11.98 5.46 -9.98
C PRO A 108 -12.65 6.59 -10.76
N ASP A 109 -13.83 6.35 -11.34
CA ASP A 109 -14.58 7.35 -12.10
C ASP A 109 -15.49 8.20 -11.21
N GLU A 110 -15.92 7.67 -10.05
CA GLU A 110 -16.84 8.34 -9.11
C GLU A 110 -16.11 8.88 -7.86
N THR A 111 -15.05 8.23 -7.42
CA THR A 111 -14.29 8.64 -6.22
C THR A 111 -13.34 9.79 -6.54
N ASN A 112 -13.35 10.84 -5.74
CA ASN A 112 -12.39 11.93 -5.94
C ASN A 112 -10.97 11.49 -5.55
N TYR A 113 -9.98 12.21 -6.08
CA TYR A 113 -8.58 11.80 -5.94
C TYR A 113 -8.04 11.85 -4.50
N ALA A 114 -8.52 12.79 -3.69
CA ALA A 114 -8.12 12.90 -2.29
C ALA A 114 -8.64 11.72 -1.47
N ASP A 115 -9.91 11.34 -1.66
CA ASP A 115 -10.52 10.19 -0.98
C ASP A 115 -9.83 8.88 -1.40
N MET A 116 -9.47 8.73 -2.70
CA MET A 116 -8.68 7.57 -3.13
C MET A 116 -7.34 7.46 -2.40
N LEU A 117 -6.65 8.59 -2.19
CA LEU A 117 -5.38 8.61 -1.47
C LEU A 117 -5.54 8.22 0.00
N GLU A 118 -6.64 8.63 0.62
CA GLU A 118 -6.94 8.26 2.01
C GLU A 118 -7.26 6.76 2.13
N PHE A 119 -8.11 6.20 1.25
CA PHE A 119 -8.35 4.76 1.22
C PHE A 119 -7.08 3.94 0.97
N GLY A 120 -6.18 4.45 0.10
CA GLY A 120 -4.88 3.82 -0.12
C GLY A 120 -4.00 3.86 1.13
N LYS A 121 -4.06 4.92 1.95
CA LYS A 121 -3.34 5.04 3.21
C LYS A 121 -3.90 4.10 4.27
N GLU A 122 -5.22 3.98 4.40
CA GLU A 122 -5.87 3.01 5.29
C GLU A 122 -5.42 1.58 4.97
N ALA A 123 -5.50 1.17 3.71
CA ALA A 123 -5.03 -0.15 3.27
C ALA A 123 -3.53 -0.37 3.50
N LEU A 124 -2.71 0.68 3.41
CA LEU A 124 -1.28 0.62 3.75
C LEU A 124 -1.06 0.36 5.25
N LEU A 125 -1.80 1.05 6.11
CA LEU A 125 -1.68 0.88 7.56
C LEU A 125 -2.03 -0.55 7.98
N ASP A 126 -3.08 -1.13 7.39
CA ASP A 126 -3.48 -2.53 7.62
C ASP A 126 -2.39 -3.50 7.14
N LEU A 127 -1.80 -3.25 5.95
CA LEU A 127 -0.69 -4.07 5.46
C LEU A 127 0.53 -3.99 6.37
N VAL A 128 0.93 -2.79 6.77
CA VAL A 128 2.12 -2.58 7.61
C VAL A 128 1.92 -3.25 8.98
N ASP A 129 0.74 -3.08 9.60
CA ASP A 129 0.40 -3.76 10.86
C ASP A 129 0.49 -5.29 10.71
N LEU A 130 0.00 -5.84 9.58
CA LEU A 130 0.07 -7.26 9.30
C LEU A 130 1.53 -7.73 9.12
N LEU A 131 2.35 -6.99 8.37
CA LEU A 131 3.75 -7.34 8.16
C LEU A 131 4.57 -7.25 9.44
N GLU A 132 4.36 -6.23 10.26
CA GLU A 132 5.05 -6.04 11.55
C GLU A 132 4.69 -7.11 12.58
N ARG A 133 3.44 -7.57 12.61
CA ARG A 133 2.97 -8.50 13.65
C ARG A 133 3.11 -9.97 13.29
N ASP A 134 3.01 -10.33 12.01
CA ASP A 134 2.92 -11.71 11.59
C ASP A 134 4.19 -12.20 10.88
N PHE A 135 5.04 -11.27 10.40
CA PHE A 135 6.33 -11.56 9.79
C PHE A 135 7.44 -10.87 10.59
N ASP A 136 8.56 -11.53 10.74
CA ASP A 136 9.72 -11.00 11.49
C ASP A 136 10.65 -10.27 10.52
N PHE A 137 10.13 -9.18 9.88
CA PHE A 137 10.90 -8.37 8.94
C PHE A 137 11.55 -7.19 9.65
N ASP A 138 12.88 -7.08 9.51
CA ASP A 138 13.68 -6.01 10.12
C ASP A 138 13.91 -4.80 9.20
N GLU A 139 13.91 -5.03 7.87
CA GLU A 139 14.24 -4.00 6.87
C GLU A 139 13.04 -3.66 5.98
N MET A 140 12.07 -2.93 6.51
CA MET A 140 10.93 -2.41 5.73
C MET A 140 11.09 -0.92 5.42
N GLN A 141 10.71 -0.52 4.20
CA GLN A 141 10.62 0.87 3.79
C GLN A 141 9.28 1.13 3.10
N VAL A 142 8.51 2.04 3.63
CA VAL A 142 7.28 2.53 3.01
C VAL A 142 7.59 3.66 2.04
N VAL A 143 6.92 3.67 0.88
CA VAL A 143 7.11 4.70 -0.16
C VAL A 143 5.76 5.04 -0.77
N PHE A 144 5.36 6.31 -0.69
CA PHE A 144 4.28 6.82 -1.54
C PHE A 144 4.70 6.81 -3.00
N SER A 145 3.94 6.18 -3.88
CA SER A 145 4.32 5.96 -5.29
C SER A 145 4.36 7.23 -6.15
N GLY A 146 3.97 8.38 -5.58
CA GLY A 146 3.77 9.64 -6.30
C GLY A 146 2.46 9.68 -7.11
N GLY A 147 1.74 8.58 -7.19
CA GLY A 147 0.49 8.40 -7.92
C GLY A 147 -0.72 8.25 -7.02
N ARG A 148 -1.30 7.06 -6.97
CA ARG A 148 -2.50 6.74 -6.19
C ARG A 148 -2.28 5.65 -5.17
N GLY A 149 -1.04 5.27 -4.91
CA GLY A 149 -0.78 4.12 -4.06
C GLY A 149 0.54 4.20 -3.33
N TYR A 150 0.88 3.10 -2.68
CA TYR A 150 2.05 2.96 -1.84
C TYR A 150 2.77 1.64 -2.12
N HIS A 151 4.08 1.64 -1.93
CA HIS A 151 4.89 0.42 -1.96
C HIS A 151 5.47 0.18 -0.57
N VAL A 152 5.49 -1.09 -0.14
CA VAL A 152 6.28 -1.53 1.01
C VAL A 152 7.40 -2.41 0.49
N HIS A 153 8.64 -1.97 0.69
CA HIS A 153 9.83 -2.69 0.28
C HIS A 153 10.40 -3.45 1.47
N VAL A 154 10.48 -4.77 1.38
CA VAL A 154 11.14 -5.64 2.37
C VAL A 154 12.47 -6.10 1.78
N ARG A 155 13.56 -5.83 2.51
CA ARG A 155 14.94 -6.04 2.03
C ARG A 155 15.72 -7.06 2.85
N ASP A 156 15.07 -7.77 3.72
CA ASP A 156 15.66 -8.82 4.53
C ASP A 156 16.33 -9.89 3.66
N ASP A 157 17.44 -10.42 4.15
CA ASP A 157 18.12 -11.51 3.46
C ASP A 157 17.26 -12.78 3.33
N SER A 158 16.33 -12.99 4.27
CA SER A 158 15.38 -14.11 4.30
C SER A 158 14.45 -14.17 3.09
N VAL A 159 14.01 -13.00 2.57
CA VAL A 159 13.07 -12.92 1.44
C VAL A 159 13.77 -12.83 0.08
N ARG A 160 15.05 -12.53 0.06
CA ARG A 160 15.77 -12.19 -1.19
C ARG A 160 15.84 -13.33 -2.20
N GLN A 161 15.85 -14.57 -1.74
CA GLN A 161 15.93 -15.76 -2.58
C GLN A 161 14.57 -16.43 -2.85
N LEU A 162 13.47 -15.85 -2.35
CA LEU A 162 12.13 -16.38 -2.59
C LEU A 162 11.80 -16.28 -4.09
N ASP A 163 11.38 -17.40 -4.66
CA ASP A 163 10.83 -17.46 -6.01
C ASP A 163 9.38 -16.97 -6.05
N SER A 164 8.78 -16.96 -7.23
CA SER A 164 7.40 -16.48 -7.41
C SER A 164 6.36 -17.31 -6.66
N ASP A 165 6.60 -18.62 -6.48
CA ASP A 165 5.65 -19.48 -5.78
C ASP A 165 5.69 -19.24 -4.28
N ALA A 166 6.88 -19.15 -3.69
CA ALA A 166 7.04 -18.79 -2.27
C ALA A 166 6.49 -17.38 -1.95
N ARG A 167 6.65 -16.43 -2.89
CA ARG A 167 6.06 -15.08 -2.76
C ARG A 167 4.54 -15.12 -2.83
N ARG A 168 3.97 -16.01 -3.65
CA ARG A 168 2.52 -16.22 -3.72
C ARG A 168 1.97 -16.72 -2.40
N GLU A 169 2.65 -17.65 -1.71
CA GLU A 169 2.23 -18.09 -0.38
C GLU A 169 2.14 -16.93 0.64
N ILE A 170 3.07 -15.96 0.55
CA ILE A 170 3.00 -14.75 1.39
C ILE A 170 1.78 -13.89 1.01
N VAL A 171 1.53 -13.70 -0.28
CA VAL A 171 0.35 -12.95 -0.78
C VAL A 171 -0.94 -13.63 -0.37
N ASP A 172 -1.04 -14.94 -0.52
CA ASP A 172 -2.22 -15.73 -0.15
C ASP A 172 -2.49 -15.62 1.36
N TYR A 173 -1.41 -15.62 2.18
CA TYR A 173 -1.51 -15.39 3.60
C TYR A 173 -2.06 -13.99 3.94
N ILE A 174 -1.51 -12.92 3.33
CA ILE A 174 -1.93 -11.53 3.56
C ILE A 174 -3.39 -11.31 3.14
N ARG A 175 -3.80 -11.91 2.04
CA ARG A 175 -5.16 -11.85 1.50
C ARG A 175 -6.12 -12.87 2.10
N ALA A 176 -5.66 -13.69 3.05
CA ALA A 176 -6.39 -14.79 3.66
C ALA A 176 -7.05 -15.74 2.63
N ILE A 177 -6.39 -15.94 1.46
CA ILE A 177 -6.89 -16.84 0.41
C ILE A 177 -6.93 -18.27 0.96
N ASP A 178 -8.08 -18.92 0.80
CA ASP A 178 -8.32 -20.29 1.27
C ASP A 178 -7.99 -20.50 2.77
N LEU A 179 -8.14 -19.46 3.61
CA LEU A 179 -7.91 -19.57 5.03
C LEU A 179 -8.81 -20.64 5.66
N ASP A 180 -8.20 -21.69 6.19
CA ASP A 180 -8.90 -22.71 6.97
C ASP A 180 -9.19 -22.21 8.39
N VAL A 181 -10.38 -21.62 8.58
CA VAL A 181 -10.83 -21.11 9.89
C VAL A 181 -10.90 -22.23 10.94
N GLU A 182 -11.27 -23.48 10.54
CA GLU A 182 -11.23 -24.61 11.46
C GLU A 182 -9.80 -24.96 11.89
N GLY A 183 -8.83 -24.77 11.01
CA GLY A 183 -7.40 -24.94 11.26
C GLY A 183 -6.80 -23.91 12.21
N LEU A 184 -7.49 -22.78 12.47
CA LEU A 184 -7.10 -21.85 13.54
C LEU A 184 -7.30 -22.43 14.94
N ILE A 185 -8.14 -23.48 15.07
CA ILE A 185 -8.43 -24.17 16.31
C ILE A 185 -7.60 -25.47 16.37
N GLU A 186 -6.62 -25.50 17.24
CA GLU A 186 -5.75 -26.67 17.43
C GLU A 186 -6.12 -27.48 18.65
N THR A 187 -5.67 -28.74 18.66
CA THR A 187 -5.85 -29.63 19.79
C THR A 187 -4.59 -29.63 20.67
N ARG A 188 -4.67 -29.06 21.88
CA ARG A 188 -3.57 -29.04 22.84
C ARG A 188 -3.79 -30.05 23.97
N GLN A 189 -2.72 -30.70 24.42
CA GLN A 189 -2.75 -31.61 25.53
C GLN A 189 -2.40 -30.90 26.84
N TYR A 190 -3.30 -30.95 27.81
CA TYR A 190 -3.13 -30.43 29.17
C TYR A 190 -3.12 -31.61 30.18
N GLY A 191 -1.94 -32.10 30.50
CA GLY A 191 -1.81 -33.29 31.33
C GLY A 191 -2.41 -34.52 30.68
N THR A 192 -3.49 -35.06 31.27
CA THR A 192 -4.24 -36.22 30.73
C THR A 192 -5.46 -35.83 29.90
N THR A 193 -5.75 -34.53 29.76
CA THR A 193 -6.93 -34.01 29.05
C THR A 193 -6.51 -33.30 27.78
N THR A 194 -7.28 -33.49 26.71
CA THR A 194 -7.10 -32.79 25.43
C THR A 194 -8.14 -31.69 25.35
N ARG A 195 -7.77 -30.49 24.90
CA ARG A 195 -8.67 -29.35 24.67
C ARG A 195 -8.47 -28.79 23.28
N ARG A 196 -9.55 -28.29 22.70
CA ARG A 196 -9.50 -27.50 21.48
C ARG A 196 -9.32 -26.03 21.86
N VAL A 197 -8.26 -25.44 21.37
CA VAL A 197 -7.91 -24.04 21.67
C VAL A 197 -7.67 -23.27 20.38
N LEU A 198 -8.17 -22.04 20.32
CA LEU A 198 -7.83 -21.10 19.27
C LEU A 198 -6.33 -20.79 19.39
N ARG A 199 -5.62 -20.70 18.29
CA ARG A 199 -4.22 -20.25 18.28
C ARG A 199 -4.14 -18.83 18.81
N THR A 200 -3.42 -18.64 19.90
CA THR A 200 -3.25 -17.34 20.56
C THR A 200 -1.94 -16.65 20.18
N GLU A 201 -1.06 -17.37 19.46
CA GLU A 201 0.26 -16.90 19.04
C GLU A 201 0.37 -16.93 17.53
N GLY A 202 0.73 -15.76 16.93
CA GLY A 202 0.99 -15.58 15.51
C GLY A 202 -0.23 -15.67 14.58
N GLY A 203 -0.15 -14.95 13.49
CA GLY A 203 -1.05 -15.04 12.36
C GLY A 203 -2.53 -14.80 12.64
N TRP A 204 -3.36 -15.26 11.72
CA TRP A 204 -4.83 -15.12 11.76
C TRP A 204 -5.47 -15.67 13.03
N GLY A 205 -4.87 -16.69 13.64
CA GLY A 205 -5.35 -17.22 14.94
C GLY A 205 -5.23 -16.21 16.06
N ARG A 206 -4.09 -15.52 16.18
CA ARG A 206 -3.87 -14.45 17.18
C ARG A 206 -4.82 -13.27 16.93
N ARG A 207 -5.00 -12.86 15.67
CA ARG A 207 -5.90 -11.77 15.29
C ARG A 207 -7.34 -12.07 15.66
N THR A 208 -7.84 -13.25 15.30
CA THR A 208 -9.16 -13.74 15.69
C THR A 208 -9.30 -13.83 17.22
N HIS A 209 -8.24 -14.27 17.92
CA HIS A 209 -8.27 -14.34 19.39
C HIS A 209 -8.35 -12.95 20.02
N GLN A 210 -7.59 -11.97 19.53
CA GLN A 210 -7.65 -10.59 20.02
C GLN A 210 -9.06 -10.01 19.79
N ARG A 211 -9.62 -10.19 18.60
CA ARG A 211 -11.00 -9.77 18.29
C ARG A 211 -12.03 -10.43 19.21
N LEU A 212 -11.84 -11.72 19.54
CA LEU A 212 -12.69 -12.40 20.51
C LEU A 212 -12.62 -11.76 21.89
N LEU A 213 -11.43 -11.37 22.34
CA LEU A 213 -11.25 -10.72 23.65
C LEU A 213 -11.90 -9.33 23.66
N ASP A 214 -11.66 -8.51 22.63
CA ASP A 214 -12.24 -7.18 22.51
C ASP A 214 -13.77 -7.23 22.42
N PHE A 215 -14.31 -8.20 21.68
CA PHE A 215 -15.74 -8.45 21.59
C PHE A 215 -16.33 -8.88 22.94
N ALA A 216 -15.66 -9.79 23.64
CA ALA A 216 -16.09 -10.25 24.96
C ALA A 216 -16.07 -9.13 26.01
N ASP A 217 -15.01 -8.32 26.04
CA ASP A 217 -14.88 -7.18 26.94
C ASP A 217 -15.97 -6.13 26.63
N GLY A 218 -16.23 -5.84 25.35
CA GLY A 218 -17.33 -4.96 24.92
C GLY A 218 -18.72 -5.46 25.34
N LEU A 219 -19.00 -6.78 25.25
CA LEU A 219 -20.25 -7.35 25.73
C LEU A 219 -20.41 -7.20 27.25
N MET A 220 -19.32 -7.28 27.99
CA MET A 220 -19.36 -7.16 29.45
C MET A 220 -19.61 -5.74 29.96
N GLU A 221 -19.42 -4.74 29.11
CA GLU A 221 -19.75 -3.33 29.38
C GLU A 221 -21.22 -2.98 29.05
N MET A 222 -21.94 -3.86 28.34
CA MET A 222 -23.34 -3.65 27.92
C MET A 222 -24.33 -4.18 28.99
N GLU A 223 -25.56 -3.65 28.95
CA GLU A 223 -26.68 -4.28 29.63
C GLU A 223 -27.02 -5.64 29.01
N GLU A 224 -27.50 -6.59 29.79
CA GLU A 224 -27.69 -8.00 29.38
C GLU A 224 -28.53 -8.14 28.08
N ASP A 225 -29.62 -7.42 27.95
CA ASP A 225 -30.49 -7.46 26.78
C ASP A 225 -29.77 -6.97 25.52
N ALA A 226 -28.98 -5.89 25.62
CA ALA A 226 -28.20 -5.34 24.52
C ALA A 226 -27.06 -6.28 24.11
N ALA A 227 -26.41 -6.92 25.08
CA ALA A 227 -25.36 -7.92 24.82
C ALA A 227 -25.92 -9.14 24.09
N LEU A 228 -27.13 -9.60 24.46
CA LEU A 228 -27.82 -10.68 23.76
C LEU A 228 -28.22 -10.30 22.33
N GLU A 229 -28.73 -9.09 22.13
CA GLU A 229 -29.04 -8.56 20.78
C GLU A 229 -27.79 -8.53 19.91
N ARG A 230 -26.68 -8.00 20.42
CA ARG A 230 -25.38 -7.93 19.71
C ARG A 230 -24.86 -9.31 19.29
N LEU A 231 -24.98 -10.31 20.18
CA LEU A 231 -24.64 -11.70 19.86
C LEU A 231 -25.52 -12.30 18.78
N MET A 232 -26.81 -11.97 18.76
CA MET A 232 -27.79 -12.49 17.78
C MET A 232 -27.65 -11.83 16.40
N GLU A 233 -26.92 -10.72 16.26
CA GLU A 233 -26.56 -10.14 14.96
C GLU A 233 -25.59 -11.03 14.18
N LEU A 234 -24.81 -11.88 14.87
CA LEU A 234 -23.85 -12.76 14.24
C LEU A 234 -24.52 -14.02 13.68
N ASP A 235 -24.04 -14.43 12.50
CA ASP A 235 -24.57 -15.60 11.81
C ASP A 235 -24.48 -16.88 12.65
N GLY A 236 -25.57 -17.63 12.68
CA GLY A 236 -25.66 -18.90 13.40
C GLY A 236 -25.84 -18.80 14.91
N ILE A 237 -25.96 -17.59 15.49
CA ILE A 237 -26.18 -17.36 16.92
C ILE A 237 -27.61 -16.94 17.20
N GLY A 238 -28.45 -17.90 17.63
CA GLY A 238 -29.79 -17.61 18.14
C GLY A 238 -29.79 -17.42 19.66
N GLU A 239 -30.95 -17.00 20.21
CA GLU A 239 -31.12 -16.61 21.62
C GLU A 239 -30.53 -17.63 22.64
N GLY A 240 -30.72 -18.93 22.41
CA GLY A 240 -30.19 -19.95 23.31
C GLY A 240 -28.65 -20.03 23.32
N ARG A 241 -28.03 -19.88 22.16
CA ARG A 241 -26.55 -19.79 22.04
C ARG A 241 -26.04 -18.50 22.64
N ALA A 242 -26.68 -17.36 22.36
CA ALA A 242 -26.33 -16.07 22.91
C ALA A 242 -26.29 -16.06 24.43
N LYS A 243 -27.31 -16.64 25.12
CA LYS A 243 -27.32 -16.76 26.55
C LYS A 243 -26.18 -17.66 27.08
N THR A 244 -25.86 -18.75 26.36
CA THR A 244 -24.77 -19.65 26.75
C THR A 244 -23.41 -18.97 26.62
N ILE A 245 -23.17 -18.22 25.51
CA ILE A 245 -21.95 -17.47 25.25
C ILE A 245 -21.76 -16.39 26.33
N LEU A 246 -22.78 -15.58 26.58
CA LEU A 246 -22.72 -14.51 27.58
C LEU A 246 -22.43 -15.08 28.97
N GLY A 247 -23.13 -16.16 29.35
CA GLY A 247 -22.86 -16.85 30.62
C GLY A 247 -21.45 -17.44 30.71
N THR A 248 -20.85 -17.85 29.60
CA THR A 248 -19.45 -18.31 29.55
C THR A 248 -18.48 -17.15 29.79
N PHE A 249 -18.69 -16.01 29.17
CA PHE A 249 -17.85 -14.84 29.39
C PHE A 249 -17.92 -14.31 30.81
N GLN A 250 -19.11 -14.35 31.43
CA GLN A 250 -19.31 -13.96 32.83
C GLN A 250 -18.64 -14.89 33.84
N ASN A 251 -18.63 -16.21 33.58
CA ASN A 251 -18.22 -17.21 34.56
C ASN A 251 -16.89 -17.91 34.27
N ASN A 252 -16.39 -17.86 33.03
CA ASN A 252 -15.20 -18.55 32.53
C ASN A 252 -14.30 -17.67 31.68
N SER A 253 -14.20 -16.35 31.97
CA SER A 253 -13.42 -15.37 31.20
C SER A 253 -11.95 -15.79 31.06
N GLU A 254 -11.35 -16.39 32.07
CA GLU A 254 -9.97 -16.87 32.02
C GLU A 254 -9.77 -17.94 30.94
N ALA A 255 -10.72 -18.89 30.82
CA ALA A 255 -10.65 -19.93 29.79
C ALA A 255 -10.75 -19.33 28.35
N ILE A 256 -11.53 -18.29 28.18
CA ILE A 256 -11.62 -17.57 26.89
C ILE A 256 -10.31 -16.83 26.60
N ARG A 257 -9.70 -16.18 27.59
CA ARG A 257 -8.38 -15.54 27.47
C ARG A 257 -7.27 -16.54 27.10
N ASP A 258 -7.39 -17.79 27.53
CA ASP A 258 -6.51 -18.91 27.15
C ASP A 258 -6.85 -19.52 25.77
N GLY A 259 -7.82 -18.95 25.04
CA GLY A 259 -8.26 -19.43 23.73
C GLY A 259 -9.09 -20.73 23.78
N ASN A 260 -9.59 -21.17 24.95
CA ASN A 260 -10.33 -22.42 25.09
C ASN A 260 -11.75 -22.29 24.51
N VAL A 261 -11.93 -22.69 23.26
CA VAL A 261 -13.22 -22.66 22.55
C VAL A 261 -14.23 -23.68 23.03
N GLU A 262 -13.83 -24.67 23.86
CA GLU A 262 -14.73 -25.66 24.43
C GLU A 262 -15.39 -25.20 25.72
N ALA A 263 -14.87 -24.16 26.37
CA ALA A 263 -15.38 -23.65 27.64
C ALA A 263 -16.86 -23.20 27.56
N GLY A 264 -17.32 -22.75 26.38
CA GLY A 264 -18.72 -22.37 26.14
C GLY A 264 -19.45 -23.28 25.15
N GLY A 265 -18.90 -24.47 24.87
CA GLY A 265 -19.51 -25.46 23.98
C GLY A 265 -19.63 -24.97 22.51
N PRO A 266 -20.64 -25.52 21.77
CA PRO A 266 -20.80 -25.19 20.35
C PRO A 266 -21.05 -23.71 20.05
N GLY A 267 -21.60 -22.96 21.03
CA GLY A 267 -21.90 -21.53 20.86
C GLY A 267 -20.62 -20.68 20.70
N VAL A 268 -19.63 -20.91 21.58
CA VAL A 268 -18.35 -20.16 21.49
C VAL A 268 -17.59 -20.53 20.22
N ARG A 269 -17.67 -21.75 19.72
CA ARG A 269 -17.07 -22.12 18.43
C ARG A 269 -17.71 -21.36 17.28
N THR A 270 -19.05 -21.34 17.21
CA THR A 270 -19.77 -20.56 16.18
C THR A 270 -19.41 -19.08 16.26
N LEU A 271 -19.25 -18.53 17.46
CA LEU A 271 -18.79 -17.15 17.65
C LEU A 271 -17.38 -16.94 17.09
N VAL A 272 -16.43 -17.84 17.40
CA VAL A 272 -15.05 -17.75 16.88
C VAL A 272 -15.02 -17.85 15.37
N GLU A 273 -15.82 -18.74 14.76
CA GLU A 273 -15.95 -18.85 13.30
C GLU A 273 -16.48 -17.54 12.68
N ALA A 274 -17.53 -16.95 13.27
CA ALA A 274 -18.08 -15.66 12.81
C ALA A 274 -17.05 -14.52 12.94
N LEU A 275 -16.41 -14.40 14.09
CA LEU A 275 -15.39 -13.38 14.33
C LEU A 275 -14.13 -13.58 13.46
N ALA A 276 -13.77 -14.82 13.11
CA ALA A 276 -12.68 -15.08 12.18
C ALA A 276 -13.00 -14.56 10.78
N HIS A 277 -14.24 -14.76 10.31
CA HIS A 277 -14.67 -14.20 9.03
C HIS A 277 -14.66 -12.67 9.04
N GLU A 278 -15.20 -12.04 10.09
CA GLU A 278 -15.14 -10.58 10.24
C GLU A 278 -13.67 -10.08 10.32
N THR A 279 -12.78 -10.81 11.02
CA THR A 279 -11.35 -10.45 11.10
C THR A 279 -10.72 -10.47 9.72
N VAL A 280 -11.04 -11.46 8.90
CA VAL A 280 -10.55 -11.55 7.52
C VAL A 280 -11.08 -10.40 6.67
N GLU A 281 -12.37 -10.09 6.75
CA GLU A 281 -12.97 -9.00 5.98
C GLU A 281 -12.36 -7.63 6.32
N ASP A 282 -12.07 -7.40 7.61
CA ASP A 282 -11.59 -6.10 8.10
C ASP A 282 -10.05 -5.94 8.01
N GLU A 283 -9.28 -7.05 8.16
CA GLU A 283 -7.82 -6.98 8.32
C GLU A 283 -7.03 -7.54 7.12
N THR A 284 -7.68 -8.01 6.04
CA THR A 284 -6.96 -8.35 4.81
C THR A 284 -6.54 -7.09 4.06
N SER A 285 -5.31 -7.10 3.54
CA SER A 285 -4.86 -6.00 2.69
C SER A 285 -4.99 -6.35 1.20
N PRO A 286 -5.65 -5.50 0.40
CA PRO A 286 -5.83 -5.69 -1.03
C PRO A 286 -4.56 -5.30 -1.81
N ILE A 287 -3.52 -6.12 -1.73
CA ILE A 287 -2.25 -5.92 -2.44
C ILE A 287 -2.34 -6.41 -3.89
N ASP A 288 -1.56 -5.77 -4.78
CA ASP A 288 -1.41 -6.23 -6.18
C ASP A 288 -0.48 -7.44 -6.24
N GLU A 289 -1.06 -8.66 -6.30
CA GLU A 289 -0.34 -9.93 -6.38
C GLU A 289 0.73 -9.96 -7.50
N PRO A 290 0.45 -9.58 -8.76
CA PRO A 290 1.43 -9.52 -9.84
C PRO A 290 2.69 -8.72 -9.51
N VAL A 291 2.61 -7.68 -8.70
CA VAL A 291 3.79 -6.91 -8.30
C VAL A 291 4.65 -7.69 -7.32
N THR A 292 4.02 -8.29 -6.32
CA THR A 292 4.73 -9.00 -5.24
C THR A 292 5.38 -10.30 -5.74
N THR A 293 4.69 -11.03 -6.61
CA THR A 293 5.17 -12.32 -7.16
C THR A 293 6.21 -12.17 -8.27
N ASP A 294 6.29 -11.01 -8.95
CA ASP A 294 7.28 -10.73 -9.99
C ASP A 294 8.66 -10.43 -9.39
N THR A 295 9.55 -11.38 -9.43
CA THR A 295 10.94 -11.24 -8.94
C THR A 295 11.83 -10.34 -9.80
N LYS A 296 11.30 -9.69 -10.84
CA LYS A 296 12.05 -8.84 -11.81
C LYS A 296 11.38 -7.48 -12.04
N ARG A 297 10.48 -7.09 -11.14
CA ARG A 297 9.68 -5.85 -11.25
C ARG A 297 10.55 -4.60 -11.24
N LEU A 298 10.16 -3.61 -12.06
CA LEU A 298 10.68 -2.25 -11.98
C LEU A 298 9.77 -1.42 -11.09
N ILE A 299 10.35 -0.78 -10.07
CA ILE A 299 9.69 0.04 -9.06
C ILE A 299 10.14 1.48 -9.21
N ARG A 300 9.26 2.46 -8.95
CA ARG A 300 9.63 3.88 -9.03
C ARG A 300 10.72 4.23 -8.03
N LEU A 301 11.65 5.07 -8.49
CA LEU A 301 12.77 5.52 -7.67
C LEU A 301 12.28 6.51 -6.61
N PRO A 302 12.50 6.27 -5.31
CA PRO A 302 12.21 7.23 -4.26
C PRO A 302 12.89 8.59 -4.51
N LYS A 303 12.20 9.67 -4.12
CA LYS A 303 12.59 11.07 -4.38
C LYS A 303 12.64 11.47 -5.87
N SER A 304 12.24 10.60 -6.82
CA SER A 304 11.96 11.06 -8.18
C SER A 304 10.54 11.63 -8.29
N LEU A 305 10.25 12.30 -9.41
CA LEU A 305 8.91 12.81 -9.67
C LEU A 305 8.04 11.78 -10.41
N HIS A 306 6.77 11.77 -10.06
CA HIS A 306 5.75 10.99 -10.76
C HIS A 306 5.15 11.81 -11.92
N GLY A 307 5.35 11.37 -13.15
CA GLY A 307 4.97 12.11 -14.36
C GLY A 307 3.47 12.20 -14.67
N GLY A 308 2.62 11.57 -13.86
CA GLY A 308 1.16 11.64 -13.97
C GLY A 308 0.50 12.54 -12.90
N SER A 309 1.28 13.02 -11.92
CA SER A 309 0.78 13.90 -10.85
C SER A 309 1.70 15.10 -10.60
N GLY A 310 2.99 15.01 -10.94
CA GLY A 310 4.00 15.99 -10.55
C GLY A 310 4.41 15.90 -9.07
N LEU A 311 3.90 14.92 -8.32
CA LEU A 311 4.25 14.69 -6.91
C LEU A 311 5.57 13.91 -6.79
N VAL A 312 6.22 14.07 -5.65
CA VAL A 312 7.42 13.31 -5.28
C VAL A 312 7.04 11.88 -4.92
N VAL A 313 7.82 10.90 -5.39
CA VAL A 313 7.82 9.54 -4.89
C VAL A 313 8.46 9.57 -3.51
N GLN A 314 7.64 9.62 -2.45
CA GLN A 314 8.07 10.00 -1.12
C GLN A 314 8.30 8.76 -0.23
N PRO A 315 9.55 8.47 0.19
CA PRO A 315 9.78 7.52 1.27
C PRO A 315 9.26 8.10 2.59
N LEU A 316 8.67 7.25 3.40
CA LEU A 316 8.05 7.59 4.68
C LEU A 316 8.66 6.74 5.79
N ASP A 317 8.91 7.38 6.93
CA ASP A 317 9.19 6.66 8.15
C ASP A 317 7.88 6.13 8.77
N ARG A 318 7.96 5.08 9.59
CA ARG A 318 6.77 4.39 10.11
C ARG A 318 5.82 5.33 10.88
N ASP A 319 6.37 6.24 11.65
CA ASP A 319 5.67 7.20 12.48
C ASP A 319 5.13 8.42 11.71
N GLU A 320 5.52 8.59 10.45
CA GLU A 320 5.03 9.66 9.57
C GLU A 320 3.78 9.27 8.78
N ILE A 321 3.46 7.97 8.67
CA ILE A 321 2.41 7.47 7.74
C ILE A 321 1.03 8.03 8.10
N ASP A 322 0.67 8.04 9.38
CA ASP A 322 -0.65 8.47 9.85
C ASP A 322 -0.94 9.93 9.49
N ASP A 323 0.06 10.81 9.66
CA ASP A 323 -0.07 12.26 9.45
C ASP A 323 0.23 12.68 7.99
N PHE A 324 0.74 11.77 7.14
CA PHE A 324 1.15 12.08 5.78
C PHE A 324 -0.05 12.40 4.87
N ASP A 325 -0.08 13.60 4.30
CA ASP A 325 -1.01 13.99 3.23
C ASP A 325 -0.25 14.11 1.89
N PRO A 326 -0.44 13.16 0.94
CA PRO A 326 0.25 13.21 -0.35
C PRO A 326 0.03 14.50 -1.14
N LEU A 327 -1.14 15.14 -0.99
CA LEU A 327 -1.48 16.37 -1.70
C LEU A 327 -0.87 17.63 -1.07
N VAL A 328 -0.24 17.49 0.08
CA VAL A 328 0.51 18.54 0.78
C VAL A 328 1.98 18.20 0.84
N ASP A 329 2.34 17.04 1.40
CA ASP A 329 3.71 16.69 1.77
C ASP A 329 4.56 16.19 0.61
N ALA A 330 3.91 15.62 -0.44
CA ALA A 330 4.61 15.20 -1.66
C ALA A 330 4.65 16.28 -2.75
N VAL A 331 4.14 17.49 -2.49
CA VAL A 331 4.24 18.61 -3.42
C VAL A 331 5.64 19.19 -3.39
N PRO A 332 6.40 19.20 -4.53
CA PRO A 332 7.75 19.75 -4.54
C PRO A 332 7.78 21.23 -4.13
N ASP A 333 8.62 21.60 -3.17
CA ASP A 333 8.82 23.01 -2.78
C ASP A 333 9.24 23.89 -3.97
N ARG A 334 9.99 23.30 -4.91
CA ARG A 334 10.42 23.98 -6.13
C ARG A 334 9.27 24.48 -7.02
N PHE A 335 8.07 23.89 -6.88
CA PHE A 335 6.87 24.27 -7.64
C PHE A 335 5.97 25.25 -6.89
N ARG A 336 6.31 25.61 -5.65
CA ARG A 336 5.57 26.56 -4.83
C ARG A 336 6.06 28.00 -5.05
N GLY A 337 5.20 28.96 -4.76
CA GLY A 337 5.54 30.39 -4.68
C GLY A 337 5.40 31.19 -5.97
N GLU A 338 5.23 30.56 -7.14
CA GLU A 338 4.99 31.23 -8.42
C GLU A 338 3.57 30.98 -8.94
N GLU A 339 3.15 31.75 -9.93
CA GLU A 339 1.90 31.56 -10.68
C GLU A 339 2.18 31.12 -12.11
N THR A 340 1.27 30.36 -12.67
CA THR A 340 1.30 29.94 -14.07
C THR A 340 -0.05 30.11 -14.73
N THR A 341 -0.07 30.49 -16.02
CA THR A 341 -1.30 30.56 -16.80
C THR A 341 -1.55 29.24 -17.50
N VAL A 342 -2.72 28.67 -17.24
CA VAL A 342 -3.18 27.41 -17.82
C VAL A 342 -4.55 27.56 -18.46
N LYS A 343 -4.84 26.71 -19.44
CA LYS A 343 -6.20 26.51 -19.95
C LYS A 343 -6.75 25.24 -19.33
N VAL A 344 -7.69 25.40 -18.41
CA VAL A 344 -8.41 24.28 -17.80
C VAL A 344 -9.36 23.65 -18.81
N THR A 345 -9.19 22.36 -19.06
CA THR A 345 -9.98 21.55 -19.99
C THR A 345 -11.03 20.71 -19.28
N ASP A 346 -10.75 20.34 -18.03
CA ASP A 346 -11.64 19.58 -17.15
C ASP A 346 -11.87 20.37 -15.86
N ALA A 347 -13.05 20.98 -15.75
CA ALA A 347 -13.46 21.84 -14.64
C ALA A 347 -13.94 21.00 -13.45
N GLY A 348 -14.09 21.64 -12.29
CA GLY A 348 -14.63 21.01 -11.09
C GLY A 348 -13.77 21.26 -9.85
N PRO A 349 -14.11 20.64 -8.73
CA PRO A 349 -13.36 20.77 -7.49
C PRO A 349 -12.01 20.06 -7.56
N VAL A 350 -11.03 20.60 -6.86
CA VAL A 350 -9.70 20.00 -6.66
C VAL A 350 -9.20 20.38 -5.27
N THR A 351 -8.88 19.39 -4.48
CA THR A 351 -8.15 19.58 -3.21
C THR A 351 -6.67 19.41 -3.50
N PHE A 352 -5.85 20.38 -3.12
CA PHE A 352 -4.41 20.36 -3.38
C PHE A 352 -3.68 21.40 -2.53
N ASP A 353 -2.51 21.03 -1.97
CA ASP A 353 -1.63 21.89 -1.17
C ASP A 353 -2.38 22.59 -0.02
N GLY A 354 -3.24 21.81 0.68
CA GLY A 354 -4.03 22.25 1.83
C GLY A 354 -5.27 23.10 1.51
N ASP A 355 -5.54 23.40 0.24
CA ASP A 355 -6.68 24.22 -0.20
C ASP A 355 -7.62 23.44 -1.13
N THR A 356 -8.90 23.85 -1.15
CA THR A 356 -9.88 23.35 -2.13
C THR A 356 -10.21 24.44 -3.14
N PHE A 357 -10.00 24.14 -4.43
CA PHE A 357 -10.22 25.03 -5.56
C PHE A 357 -11.46 24.57 -6.34
N THR A 358 -12.25 25.52 -6.84
CA THR A 358 -13.30 25.26 -7.83
C THR A 358 -12.84 25.82 -9.19
N LEU A 359 -12.35 24.92 -10.04
CA LEU A 359 -11.83 25.29 -11.34
C LEU A 359 -12.96 25.56 -12.35
N GLN A 360 -12.79 26.63 -13.14
CA GLN A 360 -13.66 26.93 -14.28
C GLN A 360 -12.95 26.52 -15.58
N SER A 361 -13.71 26.08 -16.60
CA SER A 361 -13.15 25.84 -17.93
C SER A 361 -12.64 27.15 -18.55
N GLY A 362 -11.50 27.11 -19.20
CA GLY A 362 -10.89 28.28 -19.87
C GLY A 362 -9.54 28.67 -19.29
N VAL A 363 -9.09 29.86 -19.73
CA VAL A 363 -7.76 30.38 -19.36
C VAL A 363 -7.81 31.09 -18.02
N GLN A 364 -6.94 30.68 -17.09
CA GLN A 364 -6.82 31.31 -15.78
C GLN A 364 -5.39 31.19 -15.22
N SER A 365 -5.05 32.07 -14.28
CA SER A 365 -3.81 32.00 -13.50
C SER A 365 -4.05 31.16 -12.28
N VAL A 366 -3.13 30.24 -11.98
CA VAL A 366 -3.16 29.39 -10.80
C VAL A 366 -1.75 29.30 -10.19
N ARG A 367 -1.65 28.90 -8.91
CA ARG A 367 -0.33 28.55 -8.34
C ARG A 367 0.37 27.54 -9.25
N GLU A 368 1.67 27.68 -9.45
CA GLU A 368 2.43 26.82 -10.39
C GLU A 368 2.33 25.34 -9.99
N SER A 369 2.42 25.03 -8.68
CA SER A 369 2.26 23.66 -8.17
C SER A 369 0.92 23.03 -8.60
N LEU A 370 -0.20 23.76 -8.44
CA LEU A 370 -1.51 23.33 -8.91
C LEU A 370 -1.56 23.21 -10.44
N GLY A 371 -0.96 24.17 -11.16
CA GLY A 371 -0.88 24.12 -12.62
C GLY A 371 -0.15 22.89 -13.14
N ILE A 372 0.98 22.52 -12.54
CA ILE A 372 1.75 21.30 -12.85
C ILE A 372 0.90 20.05 -12.56
N PHE A 373 0.28 19.98 -11.38
CA PHE A 373 -0.61 18.88 -11.01
C PHE A 373 -1.76 18.70 -12.02
N LEU A 374 -2.43 19.77 -12.42
CA LEU A 374 -3.51 19.71 -13.40
C LEU A 374 -3.03 19.28 -14.79
N MET A 375 -1.88 19.82 -15.25
CA MET A 375 -1.31 19.49 -16.55
C MET A 375 -0.83 18.03 -16.63
N THR A 376 -0.20 17.52 -15.59
CA THR A 376 0.26 16.13 -15.53
C THR A 376 -0.90 15.15 -15.53
N ARG A 377 -2.03 15.50 -14.91
CA ARG A 377 -3.27 14.74 -14.90
C ARG A 377 -4.15 14.95 -16.15
N GLY A 378 -3.74 15.80 -17.08
CA GLY A 378 -4.49 16.06 -18.31
C GLY A 378 -5.73 16.95 -18.15
N ARG A 379 -5.90 17.61 -16.97
CA ARG A 379 -7.01 18.52 -16.68
C ARG A 379 -6.75 19.96 -17.15
N ALA A 380 -5.54 20.29 -17.53
CA ALA A 380 -5.18 21.59 -18.06
C ALA A 380 -4.07 21.50 -19.12
N GLU A 381 -3.91 22.56 -19.90
CA GLU A 381 -2.85 22.76 -20.88
C GLU A 381 -2.12 24.09 -20.62
N LYS A 382 -0.81 24.12 -20.88
CA LYS A 382 -0.01 25.36 -20.79
C LYS A 382 -0.37 26.32 -21.92
N VAL A 383 -0.72 27.55 -21.58
CA VAL A 383 -0.97 28.63 -22.57
C VAL A 383 0.27 29.49 -22.84
N GLN A 384 0.30 30.12 -24.01
CA GLN A 384 1.30 31.11 -24.33
C GLN A 384 1.02 32.35 -23.48
N GLN A 385 2.03 32.86 -22.78
CA GLN A 385 2.02 34.20 -22.18
C GLN A 385 2.12 35.25 -23.25
#